data_484eb6ab76ec612189d795d39d1a203a
#
_entry.id   484eb6ab76ec612189d795d39d1a203a
#
_cell.length_a   1.000
_cell.length_b   1.000
_cell.length_c   1.000
_cell.angle_alpha   90.00
_cell.angle_beta   90.00
_cell.angle_gamma   90.00
#
_symmetry.space_group_name_H-M   'P 1'
#
loop_
_entity.id
_entity.type
_entity.pdbx_description
1 polymer ?
#
loop_
_entity_poly.entity_id
_entity_poly.type
_entity_poly.pdbx_seq_one_letter_code
_entity_poly.pdbx_strand_id
1 'polypeptide(L)'
;RPAPALSRAAMEANTSLWHSYLGVILSRERQRMEHFQRAEDILLTLLESVHARDPRFLVDYARNLEAFEFSLCASEDAVTLEVPLRVDGDTLRVLARRRGDSPEQGGHAAELSTCCLELCSPGADLEDWTGAVDGMEHCLLPGKILQHLKELLVSAIVRCQRLFLLQPGDISAENLREDAMELSLLIRGSWKPIRFDIVPVVRRQQEPLQLRRRQSDRGFPAGSLRRATEEVHFVPASPLCWRSSTHLPLLKLLRGVDSLQGPRLDSLRLLDQLREQDWGGQAGTGTLTFQHLKMVLLWSTELFPSPEDWQDLEGSVYRLLVILLRCLATQHLPHFLNPEENLFQGMAPDLASLYPKVESFAWDPQRFLRFHFGLHGFSGSCQADTKTRALLQLPSKDGFCWDTAYFDILLSQFQVFRIQDSARRSAASQLLARIRQETPQQS
;
A
#
# COMPACT_ATOMS: atom_id res chain seq x y z
N ARG A 1 18.86 27.93 -39.03
CA ARG A 1 19.83 26.98 -38.43
C ARG A 1 19.02 25.92 -37.75
N PRO A 2 19.18 24.60 -38.07
CA PRO A 2 18.44 23.52 -37.38
C PRO A 2 18.97 23.37 -35.96
N ALA A 3 18.08 23.19 -35.02
CA ALA A 3 18.37 22.89 -33.62
C ALA A 3 19.09 21.52 -33.51
N PRO A 4 20.01 21.39 -32.55
CA PRO A 4 21.00 20.33 -32.57
C PRO A 4 20.37 18.93 -32.28
N ALA A 5 20.82 17.98 -33.09
CA ALA A 5 20.49 16.54 -32.99
C ALA A 5 20.94 15.87 -31.65
N LEU A 6 21.54 16.64 -30.74
CA LEU A 6 21.98 16.19 -29.41
C LEU A 6 20.85 15.82 -28.43
N SER A 7 19.63 16.35 -28.66
CA SER A 7 18.51 16.10 -27.74
C SER A 7 17.91 14.70 -27.88
N ARG A 8 17.91 14.13 -29.08
CA ARG A 8 17.29 12.84 -29.34
C ARG A 8 18.14 11.64 -28.90
N ALA A 9 19.44 11.72 -29.16
CA ALA A 9 20.40 10.71 -28.70
C ALA A 9 20.58 10.69 -27.17
N ALA A 10 20.52 11.89 -26.54
CA ALA A 10 20.50 11.97 -25.07
C ALA A 10 19.20 11.45 -24.47
N MET A 11 18.06 11.63 -25.13
CA MET A 11 16.77 11.09 -24.72
C MET A 11 16.70 9.57 -24.90
N GLU A 12 17.23 9.03 -26.00
CA GLU A 12 17.31 7.58 -26.24
C GLU A 12 18.28 6.88 -25.27
N ALA A 13 19.41 7.51 -24.93
CA ALA A 13 20.33 7.01 -23.93
C ALA A 13 19.72 7.01 -22.51
N ASN A 14 18.86 7.99 -22.20
CA ASN A 14 18.15 8.11 -20.93
C ASN A 14 17.10 7.03 -20.76
N THR A 15 16.28 6.81 -21.79
CA THR A 15 15.25 5.76 -21.81
C THR A 15 15.90 4.39 -21.62
N SER A 16 17.09 4.18 -22.16
CA SER A 16 17.88 2.96 -21.98
C SER A 16 18.28 2.69 -20.53
N LEU A 17 18.63 3.71 -19.73
CA LEU A 17 19.02 3.51 -18.32
C LEU A 17 17.85 3.09 -17.44
N TRP A 18 16.70 3.70 -17.61
CA TRP A 18 15.48 3.31 -16.89
C TRP A 18 15.08 1.86 -17.16
N HIS A 19 15.09 1.45 -18.44
CA HIS A 19 14.78 0.09 -18.84
C HIS A 19 15.85 -0.91 -18.37
N SER A 20 17.13 -0.53 -18.40
CA SER A 20 18.22 -1.37 -17.90
C SER A 20 18.08 -1.61 -16.39
N TYR A 21 17.73 -0.56 -15.63
CA TYR A 21 17.51 -0.68 -14.20
C TYR A 21 16.28 -1.53 -13.88
N LEU A 22 15.17 -1.33 -14.59
CA LEU A 22 14.00 -2.19 -14.50
C LEU A 22 14.33 -3.66 -14.83
N GLY A 23 15.15 -3.90 -15.86
CA GLY A 23 15.59 -5.23 -16.24
C GLY A 23 16.35 -5.96 -15.12
N VAL A 24 17.17 -5.23 -14.34
CA VAL A 24 17.85 -5.80 -13.16
C VAL A 24 16.85 -6.18 -12.08
N ILE A 25 15.83 -5.34 -11.84
CA ILE A 25 14.78 -5.64 -10.87
C ILE A 25 14.00 -6.89 -11.27
N LEU A 26 13.53 -6.96 -12.50
CA LEU A 26 12.73 -8.07 -13.03
C LEU A 26 13.53 -9.38 -13.10
N SER A 27 14.85 -9.31 -13.31
CA SER A 27 15.71 -10.52 -13.30
C SER A 27 15.74 -11.21 -11.94
N ARG A 28 15.59 -10.48 -10.86
CA ARG A 28 15.56 -11.01 -9.48
C ARG A 28 14.17 -11.48 -9.04
N GLU A 29 13.12 -10.96 -9.67
CA GLU A 29 11.73 -11.26 -9.33
C GLU A 29 11.43 -12.76 -9.45
N ARG A 30 11.87 -13.42 -10.52
CA ARG A 30 11.63 -14.86 -10.74
C ARG A 30 12.13 -15.70 -9.57
N GLN A 31 13.38 -15.52 -9.17
CA GLN A 31 13.97 -16.27 -8.05
C GLN A 31 13.25 -15.99 -6.74
N ARG A 32 12.87 -14.73 -6.52
CA ARG A 32 12.13 -14.31 -5.34
C ARG A 32 10.74 -14.94 -5.27
N MET A 33 10.04 -15.01 -6.40
CA MET A 33 8.74 -15.66 -6.49
C MET A 33 8.83 -17.18 -6.29
N GLU A 34 9.88 -17.84 -6.73
CA GLU A 34 10.11 -19.27 -6.43
C GLU A 34 10.29 -19.50 -4.92
N HIS A 35 10.98 -18.60 -4.22
CA HIS A 35 11.15 -18.69 -2.77
C HIS A 35 9.83 -18.43 -2.04
N PHE A 36 9.06 -17.43 -2.49
CA PHE A 36 7.74 -17.15 -1.96
C PHE A 36 6.82 -18.35 -2.09
N GLN A 37 6.78 -18.96 -3.26
CA GLN A 37 5.90 -20.11 -3.52
C GLN A 37 6.22 -21.30 -2.61
N ARG A 38 7.50 -21.58 -2.37
CA ARG A 38 7.91 -22.64 -1.42
C ARG A 38 7.50 -22.32 0.00
N ALA A 39 7.68 -21.08 0.44
CA ALA A 39 7.25 -20.66 1.77
C ALA A 39 5.72 -20.69 1.90
N GLU A 40 4.99 -20.28 0.87
CA GLU A 40 3.53 -20.36 0.81
C GLU A 40 3.02 -21.81 0.85
N ASP A 41 3.68 -22.76 0.18
CA ASP A 41 3.31 -24.18 0.23
C ASP A 41 3.46 -24.76 1.65
N ILE A 42 4.50 -24.35 2.38
CA ILE A 42 4.67 -24.69 3.80
C ILE A 42 3.51 -24.11 4.63
N LEU A 43 3.20 -22.84 4.43
CA LEU A 43 2.11 -22.18 5.11
C LEU A 43 0.76 -22.87 4.84
N LEU A 44 0.47 -23.22 3.59
CA LEU A 44 -0.74 -23.95 3.21
C LEU A 44 -0.84 -25.29 3.94
N THR A 45 0.24 -26.05 4.02
CA THR A 45 0.29 -27.31 4.77
C THR A 45 -0.11 -27.09 6.24
N LEU A 46 0.32 -26.00 6.86
CA LEU A 46 -0.05 -25.64 8.23
C LEU A 46 -1.52 -25.25 8.33
N LEU A 47 -2.01 -24.38 7.44
CA LEU A 47 -3.40 -23.92 7.45
C LEU A 47 -4.38 -25.07 7.17
N GLU A 48 -4.04 -26.01 6.28
CA GLU A 48 -4.80 -27.24 6.05
C GLU A 48 -4.85 -28.11 7.31
N SER A 49 -3.73 -28.22 8.04
CA SER A 49 -3.71 -28.92 9.33
C SER A 49 -4.54 -28.22 10.42
N VAL A 50 -4.59 -26.89 10.41
CA VAL A 50 -5.47 -26.09 11.27
C VAL A 50 -6.93 -26.36 10.91
N HIS A 51 -7.28 -26.25 9.62
CA HIS A 51 -8.65 -26.49 9.14
C HIS A 51 -9.15 -27.90 9.42
N ALA A 52 -8.30 -28.90 9.26
CA ALA A 52 -8.65 -30.30 9.56
C ALA A 52 -8.98 -30.50 11.03
N ARG A 53 -8.45 -29.69 11.93
CA ARG A 53 -8.69 -29.75 13.37
C ARG A 53 -9.84 -28.86 13.81
N ASP A 54 -9.94 -27.67 13.24
CA ASP A 54 -11.05 -26.74 13.45
C ASP A 54 -11.52 -26.14 12.11
N PRO A 55 -12.60 -26.72 11.54
CA PRO A 55 -13.14 -26.29 10.25
C PRO A 55 -13.70 -24.86 10.23
N ARG A 56 -13.75 -24.16 11.37
CA ARG A 56 -14.15 -22.76 11.45
C ARG A 56 -13.11 -21.82 10.82
N PHE A 57 -11.84 -22.23 10.76
CA PHE A 57 -10.79 -21.52 10.02
C PHE A 57 -10.72 -22.03 8.58
N LEU A 58 -10.98 -21.17 7.61
CA LEU A 58 -11.00 -21.54 6.19
C LEU A 58 -9.63 -21.34 5.56
N VAL A 59 -9.24 -22.23 4.65
CA VAL A 59 -8.01 -22.11 3.86
C VAL A 59 -8.28 -21.34 2.56
N ASP A 60 -9.16 -20.38 2.60
CA ASP A 60 -9.60 -19.59 1.44
C ASP A 60 -9.20 -18.12 1.61
N TYR A 61 -7.90 -17.86 1.54
CA TYR A 61 -7.39 -16.48 1.47
C TYR A 61 -7.11 -16.06 0.03
N ALA A 62 -6.89 -14.76 -0.20
CA ALA A 62 -6.73 -14.20 -1.54
C ALA A 62 -5.33 -14.50 -2.14
N ARG A 63 -4.96 -15.78 -2.21
CA ARG A 63 -3.63 -16.29 -2.59
C ARG A 63 -3.03 -15.62 -3.82
N ASN A 64 -3.80 -15.53 -4.91
CA ASN A 64 -3.31 -14.94 -6.16
C ASN A 64 -3.07 -13.43 -6.06
N LEU A 65 -3.81 -12.73 -5.21
CA LEU A 65 -3.64 -11.29 -4.97
C LEU A 65 -2.44 -11.02 -4.06
N GLU A 66 -2.25 -11.84 -3.03
CA GLU A 66 -1.08 -11.76 -2.14
C GLU A 66 0.23 -12.06 -2.90
N ALA A 67 0.26 -13.12 -3.69
CA ALA A 67 1.39 -13.45 -4.55
C ALA A 67 1.68 -12.32 -5.56
N PHE A 68 0.64 -11.73 -6.13
CA PHE A 68 0.76 -10.60 -7.04
C PHE A 68 1.35 -9.37 -6.35
N GLU A 69 0.85 -8.99 -5.17
CA GLU A 69 1.43 -7.88 -4.40
C GLU A 69 2.89 -8.13 -4.07
N PHE A 70 3.21 -9.34 -3.57
CA PHE A 70 4.59 -9.72 -3.25
C PHE A 70 5.52 -9.62 -4.47
N SER A 71 5.03 -9.91 -5.68
CA SER A 71 5.83 -9.79 -6.90
C SER A 71 6.23 -8.34 -7.22
N LEU A 72 5.46 -7.37 -6.75
CA LEU A 72 5.72 -5.95 -6.99
C LEU A 72 6.70 -5.33 -6.00
N CYS A 73 6.81 -5.89 -4.79
CA CYS A 73 7.66 -5.36 -3.73
C CYS A 73 9.14 -5.66 -3.99
N ALA A 74 10.03 -4.71 -3.68
CA ALA A 74 11.48 -4.89 -3.85
C ALA A 74 12.09 -5.78 -2.75
N SER A 75 11.61 -5.64 -1.53
CA SER A 75 12.27 -6.20 -0.35
C SER A 75 11.34 -6.67 0.75
N GLU A 76 10.03 -6.71 0.52
CA GLU A 76 9.14 -7.15 1.58
C GLU A 76 9.37 -8.61 1.92
N ASP A 77 9.83 -8.81 3.14
CA ASP A 77 9.98 -10.11 3.78
C ASP A 77 8.73 -10.47 4.61
N ALA A 78 7.68 -9.64 4.52
CA ALA A 78 6.43 -9.79 5.26
C ALA A 78 5.22 -9.76 4.32
N VAL A 79 4.27 -10.66 4.57
CA VAL A 79 3.02 -10.80 3.82
C VAL A 79 1.86 -10.92 4.81
N THR A 80 0.88 -10.05 4.70
CA THR A 80 -0.33 -10.11 5.54
C THR A 80 -1.33 -11.09 4.90
N LEU A 81 -1.84 -12.02 5.68
CA LEU A 81 -2.80 -13.03 5.25
C LEU A 81 -4.09 -12.91 6.04
N GLU A 82 -5.15 -12.59 5.37
CA GLU A 82 -6.49 -12.59 5.94
C GLU A 82 -7.11 -14.00 5.85
N VAL A 83 -7.11 -14.74 6.96
CA VAL A 83 -7.66 -16.10 7.06
C VAL A 83 -9.13 -16.05 7.47
N PRO A 84 -10.07 -16.45 6.59
CA PRO A 84 -11.47 -16.28 6.86
C PRO A 84 -11.99 -17.27 7.92
N LEU A 85 -12.91 -16.77 8.72
CA LEU A 85 -13.72 -17.59 9.62
C LEU A 85 -14.99 -18.05 8.92
N ARG A 86 -15.42 -19.28 9.19
CA ARG A 86 -16.74 -19.79 8.80
C ARG A 86 -17.79 -19.18 9.72
N VAL A 87 -18.23 -17.99 9.36
CA VAL A 87 -19.30 -17.27 10.04
C VAL A 87 -20.29 -16.82 8.98
N ASP A 88 -21.55 -17.15 9.19
CA ASP A 88 -22.60 -16.63 8.33
C ASP A 88 -22.79 -15.13 8.62
N GLY A 89 -22.45 -14.28 7.63
CA GLY A 89 -22.52 -12.83 7.78
C GLY A 89 -23.91 -12.30 8.10
N ASP A 90 -24.96 -13.03 7.73
CA ASP A 90 -26.35 -12.67 7.99
C ASP A 90 -26.74 -12.92 9.46
N THR A 91 -25.97 -13.73 10.17
CA THR A 91 -26.15 -13.99 11.62
C THR A 91 -25.45 -12.95 12.50
N LEU A 92 -24.73 -12.00 11.91
CA LEU A 92 -23.95 -10.99 12.62
C LEU A 92 -24.58 -9.60 12.50
N ARG A 93 -24.68 -8.93 13.63
CA ARG A 93 -24.97 -7.50 13.68
C ARG A 93 -23.69 -6.72 13.94
N VAL A 94 -23.40 -5.73 13.09
CA VAL A 94 -22.29 -4.79 13.27
C VAL A 94 -22.76 -3.63 14.13
N LEU A 95 -22.18 -3.48 15.29
CA LEU A 95 -22.50 -2.41 16.23
C LEU A 95 -21.31 -1.45 16.33
N ALA A 96 -21.52 -0.22 15.89
CA ALA A 96 -20.51 0.82 16.05
C ALA A 96 -20.31 1.12 17.54
N ARG A 97 -19.08 1.11 18.00
CA ARG A 97 -18.72 1.47 19.37
C ARG A 97 -18.96 2.97 19.58
N ARG A 98 -19.87 3.33 20.48
CA ARG A 98 -20.04 4.73 20.90
C ARG A 98 -18.82 5.11 21.75
N ARG A 99 -18.17 6.21 21.41
CA ARG A 99 -17.16 6.86 22.26
C ARG A 99 -17.83 7.20 23.58
N GLY A 100 -17.39 6.60 24.69
CA GLY A 100 -17.69 7.11 26.02
C GLY A 100 -17.09 8.50 26.16
N ASP A 101 -17.83 9.43 26.74
CA ASP A 101 -17.42 10.79 27.09
C ASP A 101 -16.20 10.75 28.04
N SER A 102 -15.01 10.70 27.50
CA SER A 102 -13.78 11.00 28.23
C SER A 102 -13.04 12.11 27.49
N PRO A 103 -13.07 13.36 28.01
CA PRO A 103 -12.51 14.52 27.30
C PRO A 103 -11.03 14.75 27.56
N GLU A 104 -10.21 13.73 27.84
CA GLU A 104 -8.78 13.95 28.10
C GLU A 104 -7.93 12.90 27.41
N GLN A 105 -7.46 13.20 26.23
CA GLN A 105 -6.09 13.10 25.75
C GLN A 105 -6.08 13.40 24.25
N GLY A 106 -5.47 14.55 23.91
CA GLY A 106 -5.35 15.04 22.55
C GLY A 106 -4.46 14.15 21.69
N GLY A 107 -5.09 13.31 20.90
CA GLY A 107 -4.51 12.55 19.81
C GLY A 107 -5.59 12.45 18.74
N HIS A 108 -5.60 13.38 17.78
CA HIS A 108 -6.44 13.31 16.58
C HIS A 108 -5.87 12.25 15.60
N ALA A 109 -5.88 10.98 16.02
CA ALA A 109 -5.87 9.89 15.06
C ALA A 109 -7.33 9.68 14.65
N ALA A 110 -7.62 9.72 13.35
CA ALA A 110 -8.88 9.20 12.82
C ALA A 110 -8.87 7.70 13.13
N GLU A 111 -9.32 7.31 14.33
CA GLU A 111 -9.58 5.92 14.66
C GLU A 111 -10.59 5.41 13.64
N LEU A 112 -10.14 4.53 12.75
CA LEU A 112 -11.00 3.65 11.98
C LEU A 112 -12.08 3.18 12.94
N SER A 113 -13.34 3.45 12.63
CA SER A 113 -14.46 3.20 13.54
C SER A 113 -14.44 1.74 13.97
N THR A 114 -14.05 1.50 15.21
CA THR A 114 -14.06 0.17 15.79
C THR A 114 -15.50 -0.26 16.02
N CYS A 115 -15.78 -1.54 15.83
CA CYS A 115 -17.11 -2.11 15.98
C CYS A 115 -17.06 -3.40 16.81
N CYS A 116 -18.21 -3.78 17.34
CA CYS A 116 -18.44 -5.10 17.87
C CYS A 116 -19.27 -5.91 16.87
N LEU A 117 -18.97 -7.18 16.73
CA LEU A 117 -19.74 -8.13 15.94
C LEU A 117 -20.57 -8.98 16.88
N GLU A 118 -21.86 -8.69 16.97
CA GLU A 118 -22.82 -9.41 17.83
C GLU A 118 -23.48 -10.53 17.04
N LEU A 119 -23.54 -11.73 17.62
CA LEU A 119 -24.29 -12.87 17.07
C LEU A 119 -25.78 -12.68 17.32
N CYS A 120 -26.58 -12.63 16.26
CA CYS A 120 -28.05 -12.48 16.36
C CYS A 120 -28.74 -13.75 16.82
N SER A 121 -28.12 -14.90 16.60
CA SER A 121 -28.60 -16.20 17.09
C SER A 121 -27.43 -16.93 17.73
N PRO A 122 -27.52 -17.36 18.96
CA PRO A 122 -26.48 -18.17 19.57
C PRO A 122 -26.48 -19.55 18.88
N GLY A 123 -25.81 -19.62 17.74
CA GLY A 123 -25.45 -20.86 17.07
C GLY A 123 -24.33 -21.51 17.85
N ALA A 124 -24.46 -22.76 18.22
CA ALA A 124 -23.59 -23.49 19.12
C ALA A 124 -22.09 -23.45 18.76
N ASP A 125 -21.74 -23.19 17.51
CA ASP A 125 -20.36 -23.35 17.02
C ASP A 125 -19.43 -22.18 17.35
N LEU A 126 -19.93 -21.02 17.79
CA LEU A 126 -19.12 -19.82 18.04
C LEU A 126 -19.19 -19.30 19.49
N GLU A 127 -19.96 -19.98 20.36
CA GLU A 127 -20.18 -19.52 21.73
C GLU A 127 -18.90 -19.40 22.56
N ASP A 128 -17.94 -20.28 22.35
CA ASP A 128 -16.63 -20.27 23.01
C ASP A 128 -15.80 -19.01 22.65
N TRP A 129 -16.08 -18.35 21.52
CA TRP A 129 -15.45 -17.11 21.08
C TRP A 129 -16.24 -15.85 21.43
N THR A 130 -17.38 -15.99 22.06
CA THR A 130 -18.21 -14.84 22.45
C THR A 130 -17.93 -14.36 23.87
N GLY A 131 -18.39 -13.14 24.14
CA GLY A 131 -18.34 -12.53 25.46
C GLY A 131 -19.09 -11.21 25.49
N ALA A 132 -19.19 -10.61 26.68
CA ALA A 132 -19.82 -9.32 26.86
C ALA A 132 -18.84 -8.17 26.59
N VAL A 133 -19.29 -7.18 25.82
CA VAL A 133 -18.55 -5.95 25.53
C VAL A 133 -19.50 -4.76 25.69
N ASP A 134 -19.17 -3.81 26.54
CA ASP A 134 -19.95 -2.58 26.78
C ASP A 134 -21.46 -2.81 27.02
N GLY A 135 -21.83 -3.90 27.73
CA GLY A 135 -23.20 -4.27 28.03
C GLY A 135 -23.95 -5.03 26.91
N MET A 136 -23.25 -5.37 25.82
CA MET A 136 -23.73 -6.24 24.75
C MET A 136 -23.25 -7.66 25.03
N GLU A 137 -24.17 -8.60 25.06
CA GLU A 137 -23.88 -10.04 25.21
C GLU A 137 -23.65 -10.67 23.83
N HIS A 138 -22.97 -11.79 23.78
CA HIS A 138 -22.71 -12.56 22.54
C HIS A 138 -21.88 -11.85 21.45
N CYS A 139 -20.99 -10.92 21.83
CA CYS A 139 -20.04 -10.32 20.89
C CYS A 139 -18.89 -11.28 20.59
N LEU A 140 -18.53 -11.43 19.32
CA LEU A 140 -17.32 -12.16 18.91
C LEU A 140 -16.07 -11.41 19.40
N LEU A 141 -15.23 -12.10 20.15
CA LEU A 141 -14.02 -11.52 20.75
C LEU A 141 -12.76 -11.90 19.94
N PRO A 142 -12.13 -10.94 19.26
CA PRO A 142 -10.92 -11.20 18.46
C PRO A 142 -9.80 -11.87 19.28
N GLY A 143 -9.61 -11.45 20.54
CA GLY A 143 -8.57 -12.00 21.41
C GLY A 143 -8.73 -13.51 21.67
N LYS A 144 -9.95 -14.00 21.85
CA LYS A 144 -10.21 -15.44 22.01
C LYS A 144 -9.93 -16.23 20.74
N ILE A 145 -10.29 -15.65 19.57
CA ILE A 145 -10.08 -16.26 18.27
C ILE A 145 -8.59 -16.36 17.95
N LEU A 146 -7.83 -15.28 18.20
CA LEU A 146 -6.38 -15.25 18.02
C LEU A 146 -5.67 -16.25 18.93
N GLN A 147 -6.05 -16.32 20.19
CA GLN A 147 -5.49 -17.29 21.13
C GLN A 147 -5.72 -18.72 20.66
N HIS A 148 -6.94 -19.04 20.24
CA HIS A 148 -7.28 -20.36 19.73
C HIS A 148 -6.52 -20.69 18.43
N LEU A 149 -6.45 -19.75 17.48
CA LEU A 149 -5.68 -19.93 16.26
C LEU A 149 -4.19 -20.17 16.54
N LYS A 150 -3.61 -19.45 17.52
CA LYS A 150 -2.23 -19.66 17.98
C LYS A 150 -2.00 -21.08 18.48
N GLU A 151 -2.89 -21.60 19.30
CA GLU A 151 -2.82 -22.98 19.83
C GLU A 151 -2.91 -24.03 18.71
N LEU A 152 -3.80 -23.79 17.74
CA LEU A 152 -3.94 -24.65 16.57
C LEU A 152 -2.69 -24.62 15.69
N LEU A 153 -2.09 -23.45 15.43
CA LEU A 153 -0.87 -23.32 14.65
C LEU A 153 0.31 -24.01 15.33
N VAL A 154 0.51 -23.81 16.62
CA VAL A 154 1.55 -24.53 17.40
C VAL A 154 1.36 -26.05 17.27
N SER A 155 0.15 -26.52 17.43
CA SER A 155 -0.19 -27.94 17.28
C SER A 155 0.04 -28.45 15.86
N ALA A 156 -0.30 -27.64 14.83
CA ALA A 156 -0.08 -27.95 13.43
C ALA A 156 1.41 -28.07 13.11
N ILE A 157 2.24 -27.12 13.57
CA ILE A 157 3.71 -27.16 13.38
C ILE A 157 4.27 -28.46 13.95
N VAL A 158 3.98 -28.79 15.19
CA VAL A 158 4.47 -30.02 15.85
C VAL A 158 4.01 -31.27 15.12
N ARG A 159 2.74 -31.31 14.69
CA ARG A 159 2.19 -32.45 13.92
C ARG A 159 2.84 -32.60 12.57
N CYS A 160 2.99 -31.54 11.80
CA CYS A 160 3.57 -31.58 10.46
C CYS A 160 5.05 -31.97 10.51
N GLN A 161 5.78 -31.53 11.53
CA GLN A 161 7.17 -31.98 11.76
C GLN A 161 7.24 -33.48 12.09
N ARG A 162 6.36 -34.00 12.94
CA ARG A 162 6.30 -35.44 13.28
C ARG A 162 5.92 -36.33 12.10
N LEU A 163 5.11 -35.80 11.19
CA LEU A 163 4.70 -36.50 9.97
C LEU A 163 5.67 -36.33 8.81
N PHE A 164 6.80 -35.64 9.02
CA PHE A 164 7.80 -35.33 8.00
C PHE A 164 7.23 -34.53 6.80
N LEU A 165 6.14 -33.81 7.02
CA LEU A 165 5.58 -32.90 6.01
C LEU A 165 6.36 -31.60 5.91
N LEU A 166 7.09 -31.24 6.97
CA LEU A 166 7.99 -30.09 7.05
C LEU A 166 9.41 -30.57 7.31
N GLN A 167 10.39 -29.94 6.65
CA GLN A 167 11.78 -30.22 6.90
C GLN A 167 12.24 -29.55 8.20
N PRO A 168 13.24 -30.13 8.90
CA PRO A 168 13.84 -29.49 10.05
C PRO A 168 14.41 -28.13 9.67
N GLY A 169 13.96 -27.07 10.37
CA GLY A 169 14.39 -25.69 10.13
C GLY A 169 13.51 -24.87 9.20
N ASP A 170 12.56 -25.46 8.49
CA ASP A 170 11.59 -24.71 7.67
C ASP A 170 10.79 -23.75 8.54
N ILE A 171 10.38 -24.21 9.72
CA ILE A 171 9.58 -23.45 10.66
C ILE A 171 9.75 -23.97 12.09
N SER A 172 9.63 -23.09 13.07
CA SER A 172 9.61 -23.44 14.48
C SER A 172 8.43 -22.76 15.18
N ALA A 173 7.83 -23.46 16.17
CA ALA A 173 6.80 -22.84 17.02
C ALA A 173 7.33 -21.64 17.81
N GLU A 174 8.63 -21.57 18.09
CA GLU A 174 9.29 -20.43 18.73
C GLU A 174 9.26 -19.18 17.85
N ASN A 175 9.11 -19.34 16.54
CA ASN A 175 9.03 -18.24 15.59
C ASN A 175 7.60 -17.67 15.47
N LEU A 176 6.60 -18.30 16.11
CA LEU A 176 5.23 -17.79 16.14
C LEU A 176 5.11 -16.70 17.19
N ARG A 177 4.94 -15.48 16.77
CA ARG A 177 4.84 -14.30 17.61
C ARG A 177 3.42 -13.77 17.57
N GLU A 178 2.96 -13.24 18.69
CA GLU A 178 1.70 -12.51 18.80
C GLU A 178 2.02 -11.02 18.88
N ASP A 179 1.92 -10.37 17.74
CA ASP A 179 2.20 -8.95 17.61
C ASP A 179 0.89 -8.22 17.27
N ALA A 180 0.45 -7.30 18.14
CA ALA A 180 -0.63 -6.35 17.88
C ALA A 180 -1.85 -6.89 17.08
N MET A 181 -2.51 -7.94 17.56
CA MET A 181 -3.71 -8.53 16.94
C MET A 181 -3.47 -9.34 15.65
N GLU A 182 -2.26 -9.81 15.45
CA GLU A 182 -1.88 -10.73 14.38
C GLU A 182 -0.92 -11.79 14.90
N LEU A 183 -0.81 -12.89 14.16
CA LEU A 183 0.14 -13.96 14.46
C LEU A 183 1.22 -13.98 13.40
N SER A 184 2.41 -13.50 13.75
CA SER A 184 3.55 -13.48 12.85
C SER A 184 4.29 -14.81 12.85
N LEU A 185 4.39 -15.43 11.68
CA LEU A 185 5.04 -16.70 11.44
C LEU A 185 6.19 -16.56 10.47
N LEU A 186 7.40 -16.90 10.92
CA LEU A 186 8.59 -16.84 10.08
C LEU A 186 8.85 -18.20 9.41
N ILE A 187 8.73 -18.25 8.09
CA ILE A 187 8.98 -19.45 7.29
C ILE A 187 10.28 -19.29 6.53
N ARG A 188 11.19 -20.23 6.71
CA ARG A 188 12.45 -20.29 5.99
C ARG A 188 12.26 -21.14 4.73
N GLY A 189 12.08 -20.47 3.61
CA GLY A 189 12.37 -21.08 2.32
C GLY A 189 13.88 -21.29 2.15
N SER A 190 14.31 -21.80 1.03
CA SER A 190 15.71 -22.19 0.80
C SER A 190 16.75 -21.05 0.88
N TRP A 191 16.35 -19.80 1.07
CA TRP A 191 17.28 -18.67 1.09
C TRP A 191 17.00 -17.65 2.20
N LYS A 192 15.94 -16.88 2.10
CA LYS A 192 15.61 -15.81 3.04
C LYS A 192 14.28 -16.13 3.72
N PRO A 193 14.17 -15.95 5.04
CA PRO A 193 12.88 -16.17 5.70
C PRO A 193 11.84 -15.13 5.26
N ILE A 194 10.62 -15.59 5.03
CA ILE A 194 9.46 -14.74 4.78
C ILE A 194 8.57 -14.77 6.01
N ARG A 195 8.17 -13.58 6.47
CA ARG A 195 7.22 -13.43 7.58
C ARG A 195 5.81 -13.42 7.02
N PHE A 196 4.96 -14.27 7.53
CA PHE A 196 3.54 -14.25 7.27
C PHE A 196 2.79 -13.76 8.50
N ASP A 197 2.12 -12.65 8.36
CA ASP A 197 1.29 -12.06 9.40
C ASP A 197 -0.16 -12.54 9.19
N ILE A 198 -0.55 -13.51 10.01
CA ILE A 198 -1.83 -14.22 9.89
C ILE A 198 -2.88 -13.47 10.71
N VAL A 199 -3.93 -13.03 10.04
CA VAL A 199 -5.02 -12.25 10.64
C VAL A 199 -6.34 -12.98 10.41
N PRO A 200 -7.05 -13.42 11.47
CA PRO A 200 -8.38 -14.00 11.29
C PRO A 200 -9.38 -12.92 10.87
N VAL A 201 -10.23 -13.24 9.89
CA VAL A 201 -11.19 -12.26 9.36
C VAL A 201 -12.60 -12.81 9.33
N VAL A 202 -13.56 -11.93 9.60
CA VAL A 202 -14.98 -12.18 9.40
C VAL A 202 -15.38 -11.51 8.09
N ARG A 203 -15.86 -12.29 7.13
CA ARG A 203 -16.36 -11.80 5.84
C ARG A 203 -17.83 -11.48 5.93
N ARG A 204 -18.23 -10.39 5.36
CA ARG A 204 -19.63 -10.02 5.17
C ARG A 204 -19.83 -9.45 3.77
N GLN A 205 -20.81 -10.00 3.06
CA GLN A 205 -21.32 -9.33 1.88
C GLN A 205 -22.18 -8.16 2.33
N GLN A 206 -21.90 -6.99 1.84
CA GLN A 206 -22.63 -5.79 2.21
C GLN A 206 -23.11 -5.13 0.93
N GLU A 207 -24.29 -4.50 1.00
CA GLU A 207 -24.60 -3.46 0.03
C GLU A 207 -23.44 -2.45 0.04
N PRO A 208 -23.01 -1.95 -1.13
CA PRO A 208 -21.78 -1.17 -1.25
C PRO A 208 -21.75 -0.15 -0.14
N LEU A 209 -20.78 -0.28 0.76
CA LEU A 209 -20.48 0.73 1.76
C LEU A 209 -20.55 2.05 1.04
N GLN A 210 -21.36 2.99 1.53
CA GLN A 210 -21.27 4.39 1.13
C GLN A 210 -19.88 4.86 1.55
N LEU A 211 -18.89 4.50 0.74
CA LEU A 211 -17.55 5.05 0.87
C LEU A 211 -17.74 6.56 0.85
N ARG A 212 -17.26 7.25 1.87
CA ARG A 212 -17.34 8.72 2.00
C ARG A 212 -16.67 9.44 0.83
N ARG A 213 -16.03 8.69 -0.06
CA ARG A 213 -15.44 9.12 -1.29
C ARG A 213 -16.45 9.11 -2.44
N ARG A 214 -16.33 10.08 -3.36
CA ARG A 214 -17.02 10.02 -4.67
C ARG A 214 -16.70 8.68 -5.33
N GLN A 215 -17.72 7.88 -5.62
CA GLN A 215 -17.61 6.57 -6.29
C GLN A 215 -17.31 6.77 -7.78
N SER A 216 -16.13 7.27 -8.09
CA SER A 216 -15.69 7.45 -9.46
C SER A 216 -14.60 6.43 -9.77
N ASP A 217 -14.84 5.57 -10.75
CA ASP A 217 -13.82 4.65 -11.31
C ASP A 217 -12.82 5.40 -12.24
N ARG A 218 -12.69 6.73 -12.09
CA ARG A 218 -11.81 7.52 -12.95
C ARG A 218 -10.39 6.93 -12.97
N GLY A 219 -9.92 6.59 -14.18
CA GLY A 219 -8.62 5.97 -14.39
C GLY A 219 -8.55 4.47 -14.15
N PHE A 220 -9.59 3.86 -13.57
CA PHE A 220 -9.71 2.43 -13.37
C PHE A 220 -10.71 1.80 -14.35
N PRO A 221 -10.65 0.49 -14.59
CA PRO A 221 -11.67 -0.21 -15.34
C PRO A 221 -13.05 -0.02 -14.69
N ALA A 222 -14.10 0.11 -15.51
CA ALA A 222 -15.45 0.35 -15.04
C ALA A 222 -15.90 -0.68 -13.99
N GLY A 223 -16.50 -0.22 -12.90
CA GLY A 223 -16.96 -1.03 -11.78
C GLY A 223 -15.86 -1.56 -10.85
N SER A 224 -14.60 -1.11 -11.00
CA SER A 224 -13.48 -1.56 -10.17
C SER A 224 -13.68 -1.24 -8.69
N LEU A 225 -14.09 -0.03 -8.34
CA LEU A 225 -14.35 0.36 -6.95
C LEU A 225 -15.50 -0.48 -6.35
N ARG A 226 -16.58 -0.65 -7.09
CA ARG A 226 -17.70 -1.47 -6.63
C ARG A 226 -17.27 -2.92 -6.35
N ARG A 227 -16.60 -3.58 -7.32
CA ARG A 227 -16.12 -4.95 -7.14
C ARG A 227 -15.09 -5.09 -6.02
N ALA A 228 -14.25 -4.08 -5.81
CA ALA A 228 -13.27 -4.08 -4.74
C ALA A 228 -13.93 -4.02 -3.35
N THR A 229 -15.04 -3.28 -3.22
CA THR A 229 -15.72 -3.01 -1.94
C THR A 229 -17.02 -3.81 -1.73
N GLU A 230 -17.31 -4.77 -2.59
CA GLU A 230 -18.50 -5.64 -2.54
C GLU A 230 -18.52 -6.53 -1.29
N GLU A 231 -17.36 -6.93 -0.84
CA GLU A 231 -17.15 -7.72 0.38
C GLU A 231 -16.38 -6.90 1.41
N VAL A 232 -16.86 -6.91 2.64
CA VAL A 232 -16.18 -6.26 3.76
C VAL A 232 -15.56 -7.32 4.66
N HIS A 233 -14.28 -7.14 4.95
CA HIS A 233 -13.54 -7.94 5.92
C HIS A 233 -13.43 -7.17 7.24
N PHE A 234 -13.78 -7.83 8.33
CA PHE A 234 -13.54 -7.33 9.68
C PHE A 234 -12.33 -8.05 10.26
N VAL A 235 -11.33 -7.28 10.67
CA VAL A 235 -10.08 -7.74 11.27
C VAL A 235 -9.98 -7.30 12.73
N PRO A 236 -9.23 -7.99 13.57
CA PRO A 236 -8.99 -7.59 14.95
C PRO A 236 -8.41 -6.18 15.05
N ALA A 237 -9.04 -5.32 15.83
CA ALA A 237 -8.50 -3.99 16.19
C ALA A 237 -7.96 -3.97 17.62
N SER A 238 -8.57 -4.76 18.49
CA SER A 238 -8.18 -4.98 19.89
C SER A 238 -8.70 -6.35 20.33
N PRO A 239 -8.35 -6.85 21.51
CA PRO A 239 -8.89 -8.12 22.00
C PRO A 239 -10.43 -8.19 22.06
N LEU A 240 -11.09 -7.03 22.09
CA LEU A 240 -12.55 -6.91 22.24
C LEU A 240 -13.27 -6.37 21.00
N CYS A 241 -12.54 -5.74 20.06
CA CYS A 241 -13.15 -5.00 18.98
C CYS A 241 -12.55 -5.35 17.61
N TRP A 242 -13.39 -5.18 16.60
CA TRP A 242 -13.06 -5.35 15.19
C TRP A 242 -12.95 -3.99 14.49
N ARG A 243 -12.32 -3.97 13.33
CA ARG A 243 -12.34 -2.84 12.38
C ARG A 243 -12.50 -3.38 10.96
N SER A 244 -13.03 -2.56 10.07
CA SER A 244 -13.04 -2.93 8.65
C SER A 244 -11.62 -2.88 8.07
N SER A 245 -11.28 -3.90 7.28
CA SER A 245 -10.01 -3.97 6.54
C SER A 245 -10.16 -3.34 5.16
N THR A 246 -9.16 -2.57 4.76
CA THR A 246 -9.03 -2.06 3.38
C THR A 246 -8.02 -2.88 2.57
N HIS A 247 -7.40 -3.90 3.15
CA HIS A 247 -6.33 -4.69 2.53
C HIS A 247 -6.80 -5.36 1.22
N LEU A 248 -7.81 -6.23 1.29
CA LEU A 248 -8.34 -6.90 0.11
C LEU A 248 -8.90 -5.95 -0.96
N PRO A 249 -9.69 -4.91 -0.63
CA PRO A 249 -10.11 -3.90 -1.59
C PRO A 249 -8.95 -3.24 -2.32
N LEU A 250 -7.88 -2.87 -1.62
CA LEU A 250 -6.69 -2.27 -2.22
C LEU A 250 -5.95 -3.25 -3.14
N LEU A 251 -5.84 -4.53 -2.77
CA LEU A 251 -5.26 -5.57 -3.63
C LEU A 251 -6.07 -5.76 -4.92
N LYS A 252 -7.39 -5.78 -4.83
CA LYS A 252 -8.27 -5.87 -5.99
C LYS A 252 -8.10 -4.66 -6.93
N LEU A 253 -7.97 -3.45 -6.38
CA LEU A 253 -7.70 -2.24 -7.16
C LEU A 253 -6.31 -2.29 -7.80
N LEU A 254 -5.29 -2.70 -7.07
CA LEU A 254 -3.93 -2.84 -7.59
C LEU A 254 -3.89 -3.86 -8.74
N ARG A 255 -4.61 -4.97 -8.61
CA ARG A 255 -4.79 -5.95 -9.70
C ARG A 255 -5.54 -5.35 -10.89
N GLY A 256 -6.50 -4.45 -10.64
CA GLY A 256 -7.17 -3.68 -11.68
C GLY A 256 -6.22 -2.78 -12.47
N VAL A 257 -5.22 -2.19 -11.82
CA VAL A 257 -4.17 -1.40 -12.49
C VAL A 257 -3.34 -2.23 -13.46
N ASP A 258 -3.07 -3.51 -13.15
CA ASP A 258 -2.35 -4.44 -14.04
C ASP A 258 -3.05 -4.65 -15.40
N SER A 259 -4.36 -4.51 -15.44
CA SER A 259 -5.14 -4.60 -16.69
C SER A 259 -5.08 -3.35 -17.57
N LEU A 260 -4.51 -2.25 -17.05
CA LEU A 260 -4.38 -1.00 -17.78
C LEU A 260 -3.10 -0.97 -18.61
N GLN A 261 -3.13 -0.21 -19.68
CA GLN A 261 -1.95 -0.04 -20.53
C GLN A 261 -0.88 0.84 -19.87
N GLY A 262 0.37 0.61 -20.28
CA GLY A 262 1.53 1.37 -19.87
C GLY A 262 2.23 0.86 -18.60
N PRO A 263 3.45 1.35 -18.30
CA PRO A 263 4.32 0.81 -17.27
C PRO A 263 3.99 1.33 -15.86
N ARG A 264 2.69 1.31 -15.46
CA ARG A 264 2.25 1.77 -14.13
C ARG A 264 2.88 0.96 -12.99
N LEU A 265 2.77 -0.37 -13.08
CA LEU A 265 3.32 -1.27 -12.07
C LEU A 265 4.85 -1.30 -12.10
N ASP A 266 5.45 -1.18 -13.27
CA ASP A 266 6.91 -1.07 -13.40
C ASP A 266 7.45 0.20 -12.76
N SER A 267 6.70 1.30 -12.84
CA SER A 267 7.01 2.53 -12.13
C SER A 267 6.96 2.36 -10.61
N LEU A 268 6.00 1.60 -10.10
CA LEU A 268 5.90 1.26 -8.69
C LEU A 268 7.09 0.40 -8.24
N ARG A 269 7.44 -0.65 -9.01
CA ARG A 269 8.62 -1.50 -8.74
C ARG A 269 9.90 -0.68 -8.66
N LEU A 270 10.09 0.25 -9.63
CA LEU A 270 11.24 1.14 -9.64
C LEU A 270 11.33 2.02 -8.40
N LEU A 271 10.23 2.67 -8.02
CA LEU A 271 10.21 3.52 -6.83
C LEU A 271 10.41 2.72 -5.54
N ASP A 272 9.86 1.51 -5.47
CA ASP A 272 10.06 0.67 -4.29
C ASP A 272 11.50 0.17 -4.17
N GLN A 273 12.14 -0.15 -5.29
CA GLN A 273 13.57 -0.49 -5.30
C GLN A 273 14.45 0.68 -4.85
N LEU A 274 14.14 1.90 -5.31
CA LEU A 274 14.84 3.13 -4.89
C LEU A 274 14.59 3.42 -3.41
N ARG A 275 13.36 3.25 -2.93
CA ARG A 275 13.03 3.36 -1.52
C ARG A 275 13.92 2.46 -0.66
N GLU A 276 14.05 1.23 -1.06
CA GLU A 276 14.83 0.25 -0.31
C GLU A 276 16.32 0.56 -0.29
N GLN A 277 16.88 0.97 -1.43
CA GLN A 277 18.31 1.15 -1.59
C GLN A 277 18.81 2.54 -1.18
N ASP A 278 18.08 3.59 -1.57
CA ASP A 278 18.58 4.97 -1.46
C ASP A 278 17.85 5.79 -0.40
N TRP A 279 16.56 5.50 -0.16
CA TRP A 279 15.73 6.30 0.75
C TRP A 279 15.56 5.66 2.12
N GLY A 280 15.94 4.39 2.29
CA GLY A 280 15.86 3.66 3.56
C GLY A 280 16.65 4.38 4.66
N GLY A 281 15.99 4.63 5.80
CA GLY A 281 16.63 5.03 7.04
C GLY A 281 17.20 3.82 7.79
N GLN A 282 17.96 4.05 8.84
CA GLN A 282 18.36 2.96 9.74
C GLN A 282 17.12 2.20 10.24
N ALA A 283 17.19 0.88 10.17
CA ALA A 283 16.07 0.00 10.48
C ALA A 283 15.43 0.34 11.82
N GLY A 284 14.13 0.68 11.80
CA GLY A 284 13.37 0.62 13.03
C GLY A 284 12.20 1.57 13.24
N THR A 285 12.12 2.74 12.64
CA THR A 285 11.01 3.67 12.93
C THR A 285 10.65 4.54 11.73
N GLY A 286 9.36 4.56 11.36
CA GLY A 286 8.75 5.65 10.60
C GLY A 286 9.16 5.83 9.14
N THR A 287 9.76 4.85 8.48
CA THR A 287 10.19 4.95 7.08
C THR A 287 9.04 4.75 6.09
N LEU A 288 9.19 5.33 4.90
CA LEU A 288 8.31 5.08 3.76
C LEU A 288 8.21 3.58 3.49
N THR A 289 7.01 3.05 3.35
CA THR A 289 6.75 1.62 3.09
C THR A 289 6.19 1.42 1.69
N PHE A 290 6.16 0.17 1.22
CA PHE A 290 5.48 -0.18 -0.03
C PHE A 290 4.00 0.21 -0.01
N GLN A 291 3.33 0.11 1.15
CA GLN A 291 1.93 0.50 1.30
C GLN A 291 1.71 1.99 0.96
N HIS A 292 2.64 2.87 1.35
CA HIS A 292 2.58 4.28 0.97
C HIS A 292 2.73 4.48 -0.53
N LEU A 293 3.67 3.77 -1.17
CA LEU A 293 3.86 3.84 -2.63
C LEU A 293 2.67 3.26 -3.40
N LYS A 294 2.02 2.24 -2.87
CA LYS A 294 0.77 1.70 -3.41
C LYS A 294 -0.34 2.76 -3.41
N MET A 295 -0.48 3.54 -2.33
CA MET A 295 -1.42 4.67 -2.30
C MET A 295 -1.08 5.72 -3.36
N VAL A 296 0.20 6.06 -3.50
CA VAL A 296 0.67 7.01 -4.54
C VAL A 296 0.29 6.51 -5.94
N LEU A 297 0.48 5.23 -6.23
CA LEU A 297 0.09 4.65 -7.53
C LEU A 297 -1.42 4.72 -7.78
N LEU A 298 -2.24 4.38 -6.78
CA LEU A 298 -3.69 4.43 -6.92
C LEU A 298 -4.18 5.87 -7.17
N TRP A 299 -3.66 6.85 -6.43
CA TRP A 299 -3.92 8.26 -6.68
C TRP A 299 -3.43 8.73 -8.04
N SER A 300 -2.24 8.30 -8.45
CA SER A 300 -1.70 8.62 -9.77
C SER A 300 -2.58 8.08 -10.89
N THR A 301 -3.10 6.85 -10.74
CA THR A 301 -4.02 6.24 -11.71
C THR A 301 -5.31 7.04 -11.86
N GLU A 302 -5.87 7.58 -10.77
CA GLU A 302 -7.06 8.43 -10.82
C GLU A 302 -6.79 9.81 -11.38
N LEU A 303 -5.68 10.43 -10.98
CA LEU A 303 -5.33 11.79 -11.40
C LEU A 303 -4.89 11.86 -12.85
N PHE A 304 -4.31 10.79 -13.38
CA PHE A 304 -3.88 10.64 -14.77
C PHE A 304 -4.61 9.49 -15.46
N PRO A 305 -5.90 9.66 -15.78
CA PRO A 305 -6.74 8.57 -16.28
C PRO A 305 -6.46 8.16 -17.72
N SER A 306 -5.84 9.03 -18.52
CA SER A 306 -5.62 8.81 -19.94
C SER A 306 -4.48 7.83 -20.20
N PRO A 307 -4.63 6.84 -21.11
CA PRO A 307 -3.54 5.91 -21.48
C PRO A 307 -2.30 6.64 -22.00
N GLU A 308 -2.48 7.81 -22.63
CA GLU A 308 -1.40 8.65 -23.15
C GLU A 308 -0.46 9.16 -22.08
N ASP A 309 -0.95 9.26 -20.84
CA ASP A 309 -0.14 9.66 -19.69
C ASP A 309 0.88 8.59 -19.30
N TRP A 310 0.70 7.35 -19.73
CA TRP A 310 1.47 6.18 -19.33
C TRP A 310 2.21 5.50 -20.48
N GLN A 311 2.59 6.26 -21.51
CA GLN A 311 3.24 5.68 -22.70
C GLN A 311 4.68 5.27 -22.49
N ASP A 312 5.41 6.00 -21.63
CA ASP A 312 6.82 5.76 -21.37
C ASP A 312 7.09 5.58 -19.86
N LEU A 313 8.18 4.86 -19.56
CA LEU A 313 8.54 4.49 -18.19
C LEU A 313 8.97 5.71 -17.37
N GLU A 314 9.77 6.60 -17.92
CA GLU A 314 10.25 7.80 -17.23
C GLU A 314 9.09 8.73 -16.85
N GLY A 315 8.23 9.05 -17.80
CA GLY A 315 7.04 9.86 -17.55
C GLY A 315 6.08 9.21 -16.53
N SER A 316 5.98 7.88 -16.54
CA SER A 316 5.18 7.14 -15.57
C SER A 316 5.77 7.23 -14.16
N VAL A 317 7.09 7.09 -14.01
CA VAL A 317 7.78 7.25 -12.71
C VAL A 317 7.60 8.68 -12.19
N TYR A 318 7.72 9.69 -13.04
CA TYR A 318 7.55 11.09 -12.61
C TYR A 318 6.12 11.40 -12.15
N ARG A 319 5.09 10.76 -12.70
CA ARG A 319 3.72 10.92 -12.21
C ARG A 319 3.55 10.41 -10.77
N LEU A 320 4.24 9.34 -10.41
CA LEU A 320 4.29 8.90 -9.02
C LEU A 320 5.14 9.85 -8.16
N LEU A 321 6.30 10.29 -8.68
CA LEU A 321 7.23 11.17 -7.94
C LEU A 321 6.61 12.51 -7.55
N VAL A 322 5.88 13.17 -8.44
CA VAL A 322 5.29 14.48 -8.12
C VAL A 322 4.21 14.38 -7.06
N ILE A 323 3.45 13.28 -7.03
CA ILE A 323 2.46 13.02 -5.97
C ILE A 323 3.19 12.72 -4.66
N LEU A 324 4.20 11.85 -4.68
CA LEU A 324 5.00 11.54 -3.50
C LEU A 324 5.67 12.78 -2.92
N LEU A 325 6.31 13.61 -3.75
CA LEU A 325 6.93 14.87 -3.33
C LEU A 325 5.92 15.83 -2.69
N ARG A 326 4.72 15.93 -3.28
CA ARG A 326 3.63 16.73 -2.70
C ARG A 326 3.24 16.21 -1.32
N CYS A 327 3.04 14.89 -1.20
CA CYS A 327 2.68 14.26 0.07
C CYS A 327 3.77 14.47 1.14
N LEU A 328 5.04 14.35 0.76
CA LEU A 328 6.17 14.58 1.67
C LEU A 328 6.27 16.05 2.09
N ALA A 329 6.12 16.98 1.16
CA ALA A 329 6.20 18.43 1.42
C ALA A 329 5.09 18.92 2.36
N THR A 330 3.89 18.31 2.27
CA THR A 330 2.74 18.65 3.11
C THR A 330 2.56 17.74 4.31
N GLN A 331 3.39 16.70 4.43
CA GLN A 331 3.26 15.64 5.45
C GLN A 331 1.85 15.02 5.48
N HIS A 332 1.25 14.90 4.29
CA HIS A 332 -0.11 14.44 4.13
C HIS A 332 -0.22 13.48 2.94
N LEU A 333 -0.45 12.21 3.22
CA LEU A 333 -0.79 11.18 2.23
C LEU A 333 -2.18 10.63 2.56
N PRO A 334 -3.22 11.03 1.81
CA PRO A 334 -4.56 10.53 2.07
C PRO A 334 -4.67 9.05 1.68
N HIS A 335 -5.31 8.26 2.54
CA HIS A 335 -5.62 6.87 2.22
C HIS A 335 -6.60 6.81 1.03
N PHE A 336 -6.35 5.97 0.03
CA PHE A 336 -7.11 5.98 -1.23
C PHE A 336 -8.62 5.73 -1.03
N LEU A 337 -9.00 4.79 -0.17
CA LEU A 337 -10.40 4.46 0.13
C LEU A 337 -11.00 5.28 1.28
N ASN A 338 -10.17 5.93 2.10
CA ASN A 338 -10.59 6.79 3.21
C ASN A 338 -9.78 8.09 3.23
N PRO A 339 -10.06 9.06 2.35
CA PRO A 339 -9.22 10.26 2.18
C PRO A 339 -9.09 11.16 3.42
N GLU A 340 -9.93 10.99 4.42
CA GLU A 340 -9.83 11.72 5.71
C GLU A 340 -8.67 11.18 6.56
N GLU A 341 -8.20 9.98 6.30
CA GLU A 341 -7.09 9.35 7.00
C GLU A 341 -5.76 9.78 6.37
N ASN A 342 -4.88 10.38 7.18
CA ASN A 342 -3.53 10.73 6.76
C ASN A 342 -2.55 9.63 7.16
N LEU A 343 -2.01 8.90 6.17
CA LEU A 343 -1.07 7.81 6.40
C LEU A 343 0.31 8.28 6.90
N PHE A 344 0.62 9.57 6.78
CA PHE A 344 1.85 10.16 7.30
C PHE A 344 1.72 10.72 8.72
N GLN A 345 0.61 10.49 9.38
CA GLN A 345 0.39 10.96 10.74
C GLN A 345 1.42 10.34 11.70
N GLY A 346 2.08 11.18 12.48
CA GLY A 346 3.11 10.74 13.44
C GLY A 346 4.51 10.51 12.85
N MET A 347 4.69 10.63 11.51
CA MET A 347 5.97 10.38 10.82
C MET A 347 6.80 11.64 10.56
N ALA A 348 6.43 12.79 11.07
CA ALA A 348 7.01 14.08 10.71
C ALA A 348 8.57 14.15 10.70
N PRO A 349 9.31 13.62 11.70
CA PRO A 349 10.78 13.68 11.68
C PRO A 349 11.40 12.85 10.56
N ASP A 350 10.83 11.69 10.26
CA ASP A 350 11.32 10.80 9.22
C ASP A 350 11.04 11.36 7.82
N LEU A 351 9.86 11.95 7.62
CA LEU A 351 9.49 12.62 6.37
C LEU A 351 10.38 13.82 6.08
N ALA A 352 10.78 14.59 7.10
CA ALA A 352 11.70 15.72 6.94
C ALA A 352 13.09 15.27 6.44
N SER A 353 13.54 14.08 6.85
CA SER A 353 14.80 13.50 6.38
C SER A 353 14.68 12.86 4.97
N LEU A 354 13.49 12.38 4.63
CA LEU A 354 13.19 11.69 3.37
C LEU A 354 12.99 12.67 2.20
N TYR A 355 12.27 13.76 2.44
CA TYR A 355 11.94 14.73 1.39
C TYR A 355 13.15 15.19 0.55
N PRO A 356 14.29 15.61 1.15
CA PRO A 356 15.46 16.02 0.37
C PRO A 356 16.06 14.91 -0.50
N LYS A 357 15.97 13.65 -0.05
CA LYS A 357 16.47 12.50 -0.82
C LYS A 357 15.63 12.26 -2.07
N VAL A 358 14.30 12.25 -1.92
CA VAL A 358 13.37 12.08 -3.03
C VAL A 358 13.43 13.26 -3.99
N GLU A 359 13.54 14.49 -3.47
CA GLU A 359 13.73 15.70 -4.25
C GLU A 359 15.02 15.65 -5.07
N SER A 360 16.14 15.28 -4.46
CA SER A 360 17.43 15.12 -5.15
C SER A 360 17.36 14.09 -6.27
N PHE A 361 16.68 12.96 -6.04
CA PHE A 361 16.44 11.96 -7.08
C PHE A 361 15.60 12.53 -8.23
N ALA A 362 14.52 13.24 -7.95
CA ALA A 362 13.64 13.79 -8.96
C ALA A 362 14.35 14.81 -9.88
N TRP A 363 15.33 15.55 -9.36
CA TRP A 363 16.09 16.53 -10.13
C TRP A 363 17.26 15.93 -10.94
N ASP A 364 17.86 14.83 -10.47
CA ASP A 364 18.96 14.15 -11.17
C ASP A 364 18.88 12.62 -11.02
N PRO A 365 17.85 11.98 -11.62
CA PRO A 365 17.69 10.53 -11.54
C PRO A 365 18.84 9.77 -12.20
N GLN A 366 19.46 10.36 -13.22
CA GLN A 366 20.59 9.78 -13.94
C GLN A 366 21.78 9.47 -13.04
N ARG A 367 22.08 10.35 -12.09
CA ARG A 367 23.15 10.16 -11.12
C ARG A 367 22.92 8.89 -10.32
N PHE A 368 21.70 8.67 -9.83
CA PHE A 368 21.33 7.52 -9.03
C PHE A 368 21.32 6.23 -9.85
N LEU A 369 20.74 6.26 -11.05
CA LEU A 369 20.69 5.10 -11.93
C LEU A 369 22.08 4.68 -12.38
N ARG A 370 22.98 5.62 -12.74
CA ARG A 370 24.36 5.33 -13.12
C ARG A 370 25.17 4.75 -11.96
N PHE A 371 24.96 5.23 -10.75
CA PHE A 371 25.64 4.72 -9.56
C PHE A 371 25.41 3.21 -9.39
N HIS A 372 24.20 2.73 -9.63
CA HIS A 372 23.86 1.31 -9.58
C HIS A 372 24.61 0.46 -10.62
N PHE A 373 25.05 1.05 -11.71
CA PHE A 373 25.85 0.38 -12.74
C PHE A 373 27.36 0.63 -12.59
N GLY A 374 27.80 1.24 -11.49
CA GLY A 374 29.21 1.58 -11.29
C GLY A 374 29.74 2.65 -12.26
N LEU A 375 28.85 3.38 -12.92
CA LEU A 375 29.20 4.43 -13.87
C LEU A 375 29.32 5.77 -13.12
N HIS A 376 30.57 6.15 -12.81
CA HIS A 376 30.84 7.45 -12.20
C HIS A 376 30.92 8.49 -13.31
N GLY A 377 30.02 9.46 -13.31
CA GLY A 377 29.97 10.57 -14.24
C GLY A 377 29.84 11.91 -13.52
N PHE A 378 30.33 12.99 -14.14
CA PHE A 378 30.25 14.34 -13.60
C PHE A 378 28.82 14.71 -13.19
N SER A 379 28.67 15.01 -11.93
CA SER A 379 27.43 15.53 -11.36
C SER A 379 27.42 17.05 -11.56
N GLY A 380 26.62 17.52 -12.48
CA GLY A 380 26.16 18.91 -12.40
C GLY A 380 25.28 19.02 -11.16
N SER A 381 25.57 19.94 -10.26
CA SER A 381 24.69 20.24 -9.13
C SER A 381 23.36 20.80 -9.67
N CYS A 382 22.37 19.95 -9.86
CA CYS A 382 21.03 20.40 -10.17
C CYS A 382 20.38 20.83 -8.85
N GLN A 383 20.29 22.12 -8.62
CA GLN A 383 19.59 22.66 -7.44
C GLN A 383 18.10 22.68 -7.71
N ALA A 384 17.33 22.23 -6.72
CA ALA A 384 15.89 22.34 -6.75
C ALA A 384 15.46 23.80 -6.96
N ASP A 385 14.59 24.02 -7.95
CA ASP A 385 14.05 25.36 -8.22
C ASP A 385 13.16 25.81 -7.06
N THR A 386 13.41 27.00 -6.55
CA THR A 386 12.63 27.64 -5.48
C THR A 386 11.14 27.74 -5.82
N LYS A 387 10.80 27.91 -7.12
CA LYS A 387 9.42 27.95 -7.60
C LYS A 387 8.71 26.60 -7.44
N THR A 388 9.40 25.52 -7.77
CA THR A 388 8.86 24.16 -7.61
C THR A 388 8.61 23.83 -6.13
N ARG A 389 9.53 24.21 -5.25
CA ARG A 389 9.34 24.06 -3.80
C ARG A 389 8.14 24.86 -3.28
N ALA A 390 7.98 26.09 -3.73
CA ALA A 390 6.82 26.92 -3.37
C ALA A 390 5.50 26.26 -3.81
N LEU A 391 5.44 25.70 -5.03
CA LEU A 391 4.28 24.97 -5.52
C LEU A 391 3.98 23.70 -4.69
N LEU A 392 5.01 22.96 -4.30
CA LEU A 392 4.85 21.74 -3.47
C LEU A 392 4.37 22.05 -2.05
N GLN A 393 4.65 23.23 -1.52
CA GLN A 393 4.31 23.65 -0.16
C GLN A 393 2.97 24.39 -0.05
N LEU A 394 2.21 24.56 -1.13
CA LEU A 394 0.89 25.18 -1.08
C LEU A 394 -0.01 24.48 -0.04
N PRO A 395 -0.89 25.21 0.68
CA PRO A 395 -1.74 24.62 1.71
C PRO A 395 -2.59 23.45 1.18
N SER A 396 -2.66 22.35 1.95
CA SER A 396 -3.40 21.14 1.54
C SER A 396 -4.92 21.33 1.56
N LYS A 397 -5.41 22.38 2.22
CA LYS A 397 -6.85 22.66 2.36
C LYS A 397 -7.50 23.14 1.06
N ASP A 398 -6.71 23.60 0.11
CA ASP A 398 -7.21 24.06 -1.17
C ASP A 398 -7.41 22.88 -2.11
N GLY A 399 -8.67 22.52 -2.36
CA GLY A 399 -9.02 21.34 -3.18
C GLY A 399 -8.41 21.32 -4.58
N PHE A 400 -7.96 22.47 -5.11
CA PHE A 400 -7.26 22.55 -6.39
C PHE A 400 -5.82 22.01 -6.35
N CYS A 401 -5.21 21.87 -5.16
CA CYS A 401 -3.87 21.28 -4.99
C CYS A 401 -3.87 19.74 -5.06
N TRP A 402 -5.02 19.14 -5.37
CA TRP A 402 -5.17 17.70 -5.56
C TRP A 402 -5.97 17.42 -6.85
N ASP A 403 -5.59 18.08 -7.95
CA ASP A 403 -6.20 17.92 -9.27
C ASP A 403 -5.15 17.68 -10.33
N THR A 404 -5.55 17.09 -11.46
CA THR A 404 -4.70 16.80 -12.62
C THR A 404 -3.95 18.06 -13.10
N ALA A 405 -4.62 19.20 -13.15
CA ALA A 405 -4.02 20.46 -13.58
C ALA A 405 -2.84 20.89 -12.69
N TYR A 406 -2.95 20.72 -11.39
CA TYR A 406 -1.88 21.02 -10.44
C TYR A 406 -0.67 20.09 -10.64
N PHE A 407 -0.90 18.79 -10.77
CA PHE A 407 0.19 17.84 -10.99
C PHE A 407 0.81 17.98 -12.39
N ASP A 408 0.06 18.39 -13.40
CA ASP A 408 0.60 18.75 -14.72
C ASP A 408 1.56 19.94 -14.64
N ILE A 409 1.25 20.95 -13.82
CA ILE A 409 2.15 22.07 -13.56
C ILE A 409 3.46 21.57 -12.92
N LEU A 410 3.37 20.72 -11.89
CA LEU A 410 4.56 20.15 -11.25
C LEU A 410 5.39 19.31 -12.21
N LEU A 411 4.77 18.44 -13.02
CA LEU A 411 5.47 17.64 -14.02
C LEU A 411 6.22 18.53 -15.04
N SER A 412 5.63 19.65 -15.43
CA SER A 412 6.27 20.57 -16.38
C SER A 412 7.52 21.24 -15.83
N GLN A 413 7.65 21.35 -14.49
CA GLN A 413 8.87 21.91 -13.86
C GLN A 413 10.09 20.99 -14.04
N PHE A 414 9.88 19.67 -14.05
CA PHE A 414 10.95 18.69 -14.24
C PHE A 414 11.38 18.50 -15.70
N GLN A 415 10.77 19.23 -16.65
CA GLN A 415 11.06 19.20 -18.09
C GLN A 415 10.91 17.81 -18.77
N VAL A 416 10.36 16.85 -18.08
CA VAL A 416 10.13 15.48 -18.57
C VAL A 416 8.83 15.39 -19.38
N PHE A 417 7.88 16.27 -19.08
CA PHE A 417 6.55 16.25 -19.63
C PHE A 417 6.13 17.59 -20.20
N ARG A 418 5.50 17.56 -21.40
CA ARG A 418 4.82 18.73 -21.98
C ARG A 418 3.36 18.39 -22.15
N ILE A 419 2.50 19.19 -21.57
CA ILE A 419 1.05 19.04 -21.71
C ILE A 419 0.68 19.20 -23.20
N GLN A 420 0.31 18.13 -23.87
CA GLN A 420 -0.06 18.16 -25.29
C GLN A 420 -1.53 18.54 -25.49
N ASP A 421 -2.40 18.09 -24.62
CA ASP A 421 -3.84 18.37 -24.64
C ASP A 421 -4.11 19.87 -24.38
N SER A 422 -4.90 20.49 -25.28
CA SER A 422 -5.19 21.92 -25.22
C SER A 422 -6.08 22.30 -24.02
N ALA A 423 -7.02 21.43 -23.62
CA ALA A 423 -7.89 21.67 -22.48
C ALA A 423 -7.11 21.56 -21.17
N ARG A 424 -6.21 20.58 -21.04
CA ARG A 424 -5.31 20.46 -19.89
C ARG A 424 -4.35 21.64 -19.78
N ARG A 425 -3.80 22.12 -20.92
CA ARG A 425 -2.96 23.33 -20.94
C ARG A 425 -3.72 24.56 -20.46
N SER A 426 -4.96 24.73 -20.92
CA SER A 426 -5.81 25.83 -20.48
C SER A 426 -6.09 25.77 -19.00
N ALA A 427 -6.46 24.59 -18.48
CA ALA A 427 -6.71 24.38 -17.05
C ALA A 427 -5.46 24.68 -16.19
N ALA A 428 -4.29 24.20 -16.61
CA ALA A 428 -3.03 24.47 -15.93
C ALA A 428 -2.68 25.98 -15.93
N SER A 429 -2.91 26.67 -17.06
CA SER A 429 -2.68 28.11 -17.16
C SER A 429 -3.62 28.93 -16.27
N GLN A 430 -4.89 28.57 -16.22
CA GLN A 430 -5.89 29.19 -15.33
C GLN A 430 -5.53 28.99 -13.86
N LEU A 431 -5.12 27.78 -13.50
CA LEU A 431 -4.71 27.47 -12.14
C LEU A 431 -3.45 28.26 -11.73
N LEU A 432 -2.45 28.35 -12.61
CA LEU A 432 -1.26 29.19 -12.36
C LEU A 432 -1.59 30.66 -12.15
N ALA A 433 -2.56 31.20 -12.90
CA ALA A 433 -3.04 32.57 -12.73
C ALA A 433 -3.69 32.77 -11.35
N ARG A 434 -4.52 31.81 -10.89
CA ARG A 434 -5.12 31.82 -9.55
C ARG A 434 -4.06 31.80 -8.45
N ILE A 435 -3.12 30.86 -8.52
CA ILE A 435 -2.03 30.72 -7.53
C ILE A 435 -1.25 32.02 -7.39
N ARG A 436 -0.95 32.70 -8.52
CA ARG A 436 -0.25 34.01 -8.50
C ARG A 436 -1.07 35.13 -7.86
N GLN A 437 -2.40 35.09 -7.97
CA GLN A 437 -3.27 36.08 -7.35
C GLN A 437 -3.44 35.85 -5.84
N GLU A 438 -3.45 34.60 -5.40
CA GLU A 438 -3.64 34.23 -3.99
C GLU A 438 -2.32 34.26 -3.18
N THR A 439 -1.16 34.28 -3.85
CA THR A 439 0.15 34.44 -3.19
C THR A 439 0.57 35.90 -3.32
N PRO A 440 0.38 36.75 -2.28
CA PRO A 440 0.86 38.12 -2.30
C PRO A 440 2.37 38.09 -2.48
N GLN A 441 2.88 38.86 -3.42
CA GLN A 441 4.32 39.09 -3.56
C GLN A 441 4.85 39.63 -2.23
N GLN A 442 5.52 38.76 -1.46
CA GLN A 442 6.45 39.24 -0.45
C GLN A 442 7.62 39.89 -1.19
N SER A 443 7.48 41.21 -1.39
CA SER A 443 8.54 42.11 -1.83
C SER A 443 9.51 42.37 -0.68
#